data_3ad7616b9c7a4beffd9edf32245fea5f
#
_entry.id   3ad7616b9c7a4beffd9edf32245fea5f
#
_cell.length_a   1.000
_cell.length_b   1.000
_cell.length_c   1.000
_cell.angle_alpha   90.00
_cell.angle_beta   90.00
_cell.angle_gamma   90.00
#
_symmetry.space_group_name_H-M   'P 1'
#
loop_
_entity.id
_entity.type
_entity.pdbx_description
1 polymer ?
#
loop_
_entity_poly.entity_id
_entity_poly.type
_entity_poly.pdbx_seq_one_letter_code
_entity_poly.pdbx_strand_id
1 'polypeptide(L)'
;MNLLTRPELASDTQAHEDHHEHDHGHEQGGMKVFGMWVYLMSDLVLFGSLFASYAVLSTAYAGGPTGKDLFSLPFVMAETFLLLVSSITYGQAVLAMHRHDAPAVLRWLGVTFVLGASFIGMEIYEFSHLIHEGAGPSTSAYLSAFFALVATHGLHVASGLIWMAVVMHQVYRRGLTPTNITRVSCLSLFWHFLDLVWICVFTFVYLIGAF
;
A
#
# COMPACT_ATOMS: atom_id res chain seq x y z
N MET A 1 -40.25 -44.23 38.93
CA MET A 1 -39.51 -44.50 37.66
C MET A 1 -38.90 -43.17 37.19
N ASN A 2 -37.67 -42.91 37.71
CA ASN A 2 -36.94 -41.65 37.48
C ASN A 2 -36.16 -41.72 36.18
N LEU A 3 -36.54 -40.93 35.20
CA LEU A 3 -35.75 -40.64 33.99
C LEU A 3 -34.67 -39.64 34.37
N LEU A 4 -33.45 -40.12 34.60
CA LEU A 4 -32.24 -39.31 34.74
C LEU A 4 -31.95 -38.60 33.41
N THR A 5 -32.18 -37.32 33.37
CA THR A 5 -31.69 -36.44 32.30
C THR A 5 -30.16 -36.44 32.37
N ARG A 6 -29.50 -36.96 31.32
CA ARG A 6 -28.04 -36.92 31.15
C ARG A 6 -27.58 -35.49 30.84
N PRO A 7 -26.79 -34.84 31.68
CA PRO A 7 -26.21 -33.52 31.34
C PRO A 7 -25.01 -33.61 30.38
N GLU A 8 -24.49 -34.80 30.09
CA GLU A 8 -23.33 -35.00 29.19
C GLU A 8 -23.59 -34.67 27.70
N LEU A 9 -24.82 -34.84 27.23
CA LEU A 9 -25.14 -34.56 25.80
C LEU A 9 -25.18 -33.08 25.43
N ALA A 10 -25.37 -32.18 26.42
CA ALA A 10 -25.39 -30.75 26.18
C ALA A 10 -23.97 -30.14 26.08
N SER A 11 -22.99 -30.71 26.78
CA SER A 11 -21.60 -30.24 26.73
C SER A 11 -20.87 -30.61 25.45
N ASP A 12 -21.18 -31.78 24.88
CA ASP A 12 -20.57 -32.23 23.62
C ASP A 12 -21.08 -31.46 22.41
N THR A 13 -22.35 -31.01 22.44
CA THR A 13 -22.92 -30.23 21.34
C THR A 13 -22.34 -28.80 21.30
N GLN A 14 -22.18 -28.17 22.49
CA GLN A 14 -21.56 -26.83 22.55
C GLN A 14 -20.07 -26.85 22.19
N ALA A 15 -19.31 -27.87 22.61
CA ALA A 15 -17.90 -28.00 22.21
C ALA A 15 -17.73 -28.24 20.69
N HIS A 16 -18.67 -28.93 20.03
CA HIS A 16 -18.65 -29.13 18.61
C HIS A 16 -19.02 -27.86 17.82
N GLU A 17 -19.96 -27.05 18.30
CA GLU A 17 -20.36 -25.78 17.68
C GLU A 17 -19.24 -24.74 17.81
N ASP A 18 -18.58 -24.62 18.96
CA ASP A 18 -17.47 -23.70 19.20
C ASP A 18 -16.24 -24.03 18.31
N HIS A 19 -15.95 -25.31 18.06
CA HIS A 19 -14.88 -25.72 17.14
C HIS A 19 -15.19 -25.39 15.67
N HIS A 20 -16.44 -25.49 15.23
CA HIS A 20 -16.84 -25.15 13.86
C HIS A 20 -16.81 -23.63 13.60
N GLU A 21 -17.24 -22.78 14.54
CA GLU A 21 -17.18 -21.32 14.38
C GLU A 21 -15.74 -20.80 14.35
N HIS A 22 -14.81 -21.36 15.14
CA HIS A 22 -13.40 -20.99 15.11
C HIS A 22 -12.69 -21.38 13.80
N ASP A 23 -13.02 -22.52 13.23
CA ASP A 23 -12.42 -23.01 11.97
C ASP A 23 -12.87 -22.17 10.77
N HIS A 24 -14.15 -21.80 10.69
CA HIS A 24 -14.67 -20.92 9.62
C HIS A 24 -14.10 -19.49 9.67
N GLY A 25 -13.73 -18.98 10.84
CA GLY A 25 -13.11 -17.67 10.99
C GLY A 25 -11.67 -17.63 10.46
N HIS A 26 -10.90 -18.69 10.67
CA HIS A 26 -9.53 -18.83 10.16
C HIS A 26 -9.50 -19.07 8.64
N GLU A 27 -10.38 -19.89 8.10
CA GLU A 27 -10.50 -20.12 6.65
C GLU A 27 -10.91 -18.84 5.90
N GLN A 28 -11.87 -18.08 6.40
CA GLN A 28 -12.29 -16.82 5.79
C GLN A 28 -11.20 -15.74 5.83
N GLY A 29 -10.38 -15.69 6.87
CA GLY A 29 -9.22 -14.79 6.95
C GLY A 29 -8.17 -15.14 5.90
N GLY A 30 -7.84 -16.41 5.76
CA GLY A 30 -6.89 -16.93 4.76
C GLY A 30 -7.32 -16.66 3.32
N MET A 31 -8.61 -16.85 3.01
CA MET A 31 -9.16 -16.57 1.68
C MET A 31 -9.10 -15.10 1.29
N LYS A 32 -9.32 -14.17 2.24
CA LYS A 32 -9.20 -12.73 1.99
C LYS A 32 -7.75 -12.30 1.73
N VAL A 33 -6.80 -12.85 2.48
CA VAL A 33 -5.37 -12.62 2.25
C VAL A 33 -4.93 -13.19 0.92
N PHE A 34 -5.39 -14.37 0.54
CA PHE A 34 -5.13 -14.96 -0.78
C PHE A 34 -5.69 -14.09 -1.92
N GLY A 35 -6.94 -13.60 -1.77
CA GLY A 35 -7.53 -12.65 -2.73
C GLY A 35 -6.68 -11.37 -2.88
N MET A 36 -6.11 -10.87 -1.79
CA MET A 36 -5.19 -9.73 -1.82
C MET A 36 -3.91 -10.06 -2.60
N TRP A 37 -3.34 -11.24 -2.43
CA TRP A 37 -2.18 -11.67 -3.21
C TRP A 37 -2.47 -11.73 -4.72
N VAL A 38 -3.63 -12.26 -5.13
CA VAL A 38 -4.03 -12.30 -6.54
C VAL A 38 -4.19 -10.87 -7.10
N TYR A 39 -4.76 -9.96 -6.31
CA TYR A 39 -4.85 -8.55 -6.69
C TYR A 39 -3.47 -7.92 -6.89
N LEU A 40 -2.53 -8.11 -5.94
CA LEU A 40 -1.17 -7.59 -6.04
C LEU A 40 -0.40 -8.17 -7.26
N MET A 41 -0.66 -9.43 -7.63
CA MET A 41 -0.08 -10.00 -8.84
C MET A 41 -0.61 -9.31 -10.11
N SER A 42 -1.89 -8.95 -10.16
CA SER A 42 -2.44 -8.18 -11.28
C SER A 42 -1.85 -6.76 -11.35
N ASP A 43 -1.68 -6.11 -10.21
CA ASP A 43 -1.01 -4.81 -10.13
C ASP A 43 0.46 -4.88 -10.56
N LEU A 44 1.16 -5.96 -10.21
CA LEU A 44 2.53 -6.18 -10.67
C LEU A 44 2.62 -6.25 -12.20
N VAL A 45 1.67 -6.91 -12.86
CA VAL A 45 1.60 -6.95 -14.34
C VAL A 45 1.30 -5.55 -14.90
N LEU A 46 0.40 -4.80 -14.27
CA LEU A 46 0.08 -3.42 -14.66
C LEU A 46 1.34 -2.54 -14.59
N PHE A 47 2.02 -2.50 -13.45
CA PHE A 47 3.25 -1.73 -13.30
C PHE A 47 4.38 -2.24 -14.21
N GLY A 48 4.51 -3.55 -14.38
CA GLY A 48 5.46 -4.14 -15.32
C GLY A 48 5.25 -3.66 -16.76
N SER A 49 4.00 -3.54 -17.21
CA SER A 49 3.68 -3.00 -18.54
C SER A 49 4.00 -1.51 -18.66
N LEU A 50 3.77 -0.72 -17.60
CA LEU A 50 4.12 0.70 -17.56
C LEU A 50 5.65 0.90 -17.58
N PHE A 51 6.40 0.10 -16.82
CA PHE A 51 7.87 0.13 -16.87
C PHE A 51 8.42 -0.27 -18.23
N ALA A 52 7.85 -1.29 -18.88
CA ALA A 52 8.23 -1.69 -20.23
C ALA A 52 7.96 -0.55 -21.25
N SER A 53 6.79 0.09 -21.16
CA SER A 53 6.45 1.25 -21.98
C SER A 53 7.41 2.42 -21.75
N TYR A 54 7.72 2.72 -20.49
CA TYR A 54 8.70 3.74 -20.15
C TYR A 54 10.08 3.41 -20.71
N ALA A 55 10.56 2.17 -20.59
CA ALA A 55 11.87 1.74 -21.09
C ALA A 55 11.98 1.92 -22.62
N VAL A 56 10.92 1.61 -23.37
CA VAL A 56 10.90 1.80 -24.84
C VAL A 56 10.88 3.28 -25.21
N LEU A 57 10.16 4.12 -24.46
CA LEU A 57 9.98 5.55 -24.74
C LEU A 57 11.04 6.44 -24.09
N SER A 58 11.93 5.87 -23.27
CA SER A 58 12.92 6.60 -22.47
C SER A 58 13.90 7.46 -23.28
N THR A 59 14.09 7.16 -24.58
CA THR A 59 14.95 7.92 -25.51
C THR A 59 14.16 8.83 -26.46
N ALA A 60 12.83 8.85 -26.39
CA ALA A 60 11.97 9.58 -27.32
C ALA A 60 11.66 11.01 -26.82
N TYR A 61 12.70 11.85 -26.72
CA TYR A 61 12.61 13.22 -26.18
C TYR A 61 11.96 14.23 -27.15
N ALA A 62 11.92 13.95 -28.46
CA ALA A 62 11.37 14.84 -29.50
C ALA A 62 11.89 16.29 -29.43
N GLY A 63 13.14 16.51 -29.01
CA GLY A 63 13.73 17.84 -28.80
C GLY A 63 13.32 18.52 -27.48
N GLY A 64 12.61 17.84 -26.60
CA GLY A 64 12.25 18.32 -25.27
C GLY A 64 13.38 18.16 -24.23
N PRO A 65 13.16 18.64 -23.01
CA PRO A 65 14.13 18.55 -21.92
C PRO A 65 14.42 17.09 -21.55
N THR A 66 15.67 16.84 -21.16
CA THR A 66 16.13 15.51 -20.72
C THR A 66 15.89 15.33 -19.22
N GLY A 67 15.90 14.08 -18.73
CA GLY A 67 15.73 13.79 -17.29
C GLY A 67 16.77 14.49 -16.41
N LYS A 68 17.98 14.75 -16.93
CA LYS A 68 19.05 15.48 -16.22
C LYS A 68 18.69 16.93 -15.90
N ASP A 69 17.89 17.55 -16.76
CA ASP A 69 17.51 18.96 -16.63
C ASP A 69 16.27 19.14 -15.76
N LEU A 70 15.46 18.08 -15.63
CA LEU A 70 14.13 18.11 -14.98
C LEU A 70 14.14 17.64 -13.53
N PHE A 71 14.98 16.64 -13.19
CA PHE A 71 14.86 15.98 -11.89
C PHE A 71 15.88 16.49 -10.86
N SER A 72 15.38 16.95 -9.72
CA SER A 72 16.22 17.22 -8.55
C SER A 72 16.40 15.94 -7.73
N LEU A 73 17.49 15.19 -7.98
CA LEU A 73 17.80 13.95 -7.26
C LEU A 73 17.68 14.06 -5.72
N PRO A 74 18.15 15.17 -5.07
CA PRO A 74 17.99 15.31 -3.62
C PRO A 74 16.53 15.33 -3.15
N PHE A 75 15.62 15.90 -3.97
CA PHE A 75 14.20 15.96 -3.66
C PHE A 75 13.54 14.57 -3.73
N VAL A 76 13.80 13.84 -4.81
CA VAL A 76 13.27 12.47 -4.97
C VAL A 76 13.88 11.48 -3.96
N MET A 77 15.14 11.70 -3.55
CA MET A 77 15.74 10.96 -2.43
C MET A 77 14.99 11.21 -1.12
N ALA A 78 14.57 12.45 -0.84
CA ALA A 78 13.79 12.75 0.35
C ALA A 78 12.41 12.05 0.31
N GLU A 79 11.74 12.02 -0.84
CA GLU A 79 10.50 11.26 -1.05
C GLU A 79 10.69 9.76 -0.79
N THR A 80 11.75 9.19 -1.34
CA THR A 80 12.12 7.77 -1.13
C THR A 80 12.37 7.50 0.35
N PHE A 81 13.09 8.38 1.03
CA PHE A 81 13.35 8.24 2.47
C PHE A 81 12.06 8.30 3.30
N LEU A 82 11.14 9.21 2.97
CA LEU A 82 9.83 9.30 3.62
C LEU A 82 9.04 7.99 3.50
N LEU A 83 8.99 7.39 2.31
CA LEU A 83 8.31 6.12 2.10
C LEU A 83 8.99 4.97 2.85
N LEU A 84 10.32 4.86 2.82
CA LEU A 84 11.05 3.83 3.57
C LEU A 84 10.78 3.93 5.08
N VAL A 85 10.78 5.15 5.64
CA VAL A 85 10.41 5.36 7.05
C VAL A 85 8.95 5.00 7.29
N SER A 86 8.04 5.31 6.36
CA SER A 86 6.63 4.93 6.46
C SER A 86 6.45 3.41 6.48
N SER A 87 7.24 2.68 5.72
CA SER A 87 7.27 1.21 5.70
C SER A 87 7.67 0.64 7.07
N ILE A 88 8.71 1.20 7.69
CA ILE A 88 9.15 0.81 9.03
C ILE A 88 8.06 1.10 10.07
N THR A 89 7.44 2.28 10.01
CA THR A 89 6.37 2.64 10.96
C THR A 89 5.12 1.77 10.78
N TYR A 90 4.81 1.35 9.55
CA TYR A 90 3.76 0.38 9.31
C TYR A 90 4.10 -0.99 9.93
N GLY A 91 5.34 -1.45 9.78
CA GLY A 91 5.82 -2.67 10.42
C GLY A 91 5.66 -2.64 11.95
N GLN A 92 5.91 -1.49 12.59
CA GLN A 92 5.64 -1.31 14.03
C GLN A 92 4.15 -1.38 14.36
N ALA A 93 3.27 -0.89 13.48
CA ALA A 93 1.82 -1.04 13.66
C ALA A 93 1.39 -2.52 13.63
N VAL A 94 1.95 -3.31 12.70
CA VAL A 94 1.71 -4.76 12.63
C VAL A 94 2.24 -5.49 13.88
N LEU A 95 3.41 -5.11 14.37
CA LEU A 95 3.96 -5.67 15.61
C LEU A 95 3.09 -5.34 16.83
N ALA A 96 2.58 -4.11 16.92
CA ALA A 96 1.63 -3.71 17.96
C ALA A 96 0.30 -4.47 17.84
N MET A 97 -0.16 -4.76 16.63
CA MET A 97 -1.35 -5.57 16.38
C MET A 97 -1.21 -6.99 16.94
N HIS A 98 -0.04 -7.63 16.77
CA HIS A 98 0.23 -8.96 17.34
C HIS A 98 0.29 -8.96 18.87
N ARG A 99 0.55 -7.79 19.48
CA ARG A 99 0.49 -7.60 20.94
C ARG A 99 -0.91 -7.23 21.44
N HIS A 100 -1.91 -7.17 20.55
CA HIS A 100 -3.27 -6.73 20.85
C HIS A 100 -3.37 -5.31 21.45
N ASP A 101 -2.40 -4.43 21.19
CA ASP A 101 -2.36 -3.05 21.66
C ASP A 101 -2.99 -2.10 20.62
N ALA A 102 -4.31 -1.95 20.68
CA ALA A 102 -5.05 -1.09 19.76
C ALA A 102 -4.61 0.38 19.77
N PRO A 103 -4.33 1.04 20.91
CA PRO A 103 -3.78 2.39 20.94
C PRO A 103 -2.43 2.52 20.24
N ALA A 104 -1.54 1.55 20.37
CA ALA A 104 -0.24 1.56 19.68
C ALA A 104 -0.42 1.39 18.17
N VAL A 105 -1.31 0.50 17.72
CA VAL A 105 -1.65 0.33 16.31
C VAL A 105 -2.11 1.66 15.70
N LEU A 106 -3.05 2.36 16.36
CA LEU A 106 -3.56 3.64 15.87
C LEU A 106 -2.48 4.72 15.80
N ARG A 107 -1.58 4.79 16.78
CA ARG A 107 -0.47 5.75 16.77
C ARG A 107 0.48 5.51 15.59
N TRP A 108 0.91 4.25 15.40
CA TRP A 108 1.84 3.90 14.33
C TRP A 108 1.21 4.06 12.94
N LEU A 109 -0.05 3.63 12.75
CA LEU A 109 -0.79 3.89 11.50
C LEU A 109 -0.97 5.39 11.24
N GLY A 110 -1.22 6.19 12.29
CA GLY A 110 -1.30 7.65 12.17
C GLY A 110 0.01 8.27 11.70
N VAL A 111 1.16 7.84 12.22
CA VAL A 111 2.48 8.29 11.76
C VAL A 111 2.70 7.89 10.28
N THR A 112 2.40 6.64 9.93
CA THR A 112 2.50 6.16 8.55
C THR A 112 1.61 6.97 7.59
N PHE A 113 0.39 7.28 8.03
CA PHE A 113 -0.54 8.12 7.26
C PHE A 113 0.01 9.52 6.97
N VAL A 114 0.59 10.18 7.99
CA VAL A 114 1.20 11.51 7.83
C VAL A 114 2.38 11.46 6.87
N LEU A 115 3.25 10.45 6.98
CA LEU A 115 4.40 10.29 6.08
C LEU A 115 3.95 10.03 4.63
N GLY A 116 2.97 9.14 4.43
CA GLY A 116 2.41 8.88 3.10
C GLY A 116 1.68 10.10 2.50
N ALA A 117 0.96 10.87 3.32
CA ALA A 117 0.33 12.10 2.87
C ALA A 117 1.36 13.19 2.50
N SER A 118 2.49 13.26 3.24
CA SER A 118 3.61 14.14 2.91
C SER A 118 4.25 13.78 1.57
N PHE A 119 4.41 12.47 1.29
CA PHE A 119 4.90 11.97 0.00
C PHE A 119 3.99 12.42 -1.14
N ILE A 120 2.67 12.20 -1.04
CA ILE A 120 1.70 12.65 -2.07
C ILE A 120 1.75 14.17 -2.26
N GLY A 121 1.93 14.93 -1.17
CA GLY A 121 2.09 16.39 -1.24
C GLY A 121 3.32 16.82 -2.04
N MET A 122 4.45 16.12 -1.84
CA MET A 122 5.69 16.38 -2.58
C MET A 122 5.55 15.98 -4.06
N GLU A 123 4.94 14.85 -4.35
CA GLU A 123 4.68 14.37 -5.74
C GLU A 123 3.79 15.35 -6.52
N ILE A 124 2.71 15.85 -5.90
CA ILE A 124 1.84 16.87 -6.51
C ILE A 124 2.63 18.16 -6.75
N TYR A 125 3.49 18.56 -5.83
CA TYR A 125 4.34 19.72 -5.98
C TYR A 125 5.31 19.56 -7.17
N GLU A 126 5.98 18.41 -7.30
CA GLU A 126 6.87 18.08 -8.43
C GLU A 126 6.11 18.14 -9.76
N PHE A 127 4.93 17.52 -9.84
CA PHE A 127 4.10 17.57 -11.05
C PHE A 127 3.68 18.98 -11.42
N SER A 128 3.26 19.78 -10.44
CA SER A 128 2.90 21.17 -10.66
C SER A 128 4.08 21.99 -11.18
N HIS A 129 5.26 21.79 -10.63
CA HIS A 129 6.50 22.45 -11.05
C HIS A 129 6.85 22.09 -12.50
N LEU A 130 6.85 20.81 -12.86
CA LEU A 130 7.13 20.33 -14.23
C LEU A 130 6.14 20.89 -15.25
N ILE A 131 4.86 20.96 -14.92
CA ILE A 131 3.83 21.52 -15.80
C ILE A 131 4.05 23.02 -15.99
N HIS A 132 4.43 23.76 -14.95
CA HIS A 132 4.72 25.20 -15.04
C HIS A 132 5.96 25.50 -15.88
N GLU A 133 6.94 24.61 -15.89
CA GLU A 133 8.13 24.72 -16.75
C GLU A 133 7.87 24.32 -18.22
N GLY A 134 6.63 23.95 -18.54
CA GLY A 134 6.26 23.52 -19.89
C GLY A 134 6.63 22.07 -20.23
N ALA A 135 7.12 21.30 -19.24
CA ALA A 135 7.44 19.89 -19.36
C ALA A 135 6.21 19.01 -19.04
N GLY A 136 5.07 19.31 -19.65
CA GLY A 136 3.82 18.57 -19.44
C GLY A 136 3.80 17.22 -20.20
N PRO A 137 2.82 16.35 -19.90
CA PRO A 137 2.72 15.00 -20.49
C PRO A 137 2.50 15.01 -22.00
N SER A 138 2.04 16.13 -22.58
CA SER A 138 1.82 16.28 -24.03
C SER A 138 3.07 16.74 -24.80
N THR A 139 4.17 17.05 -24.13
CA THR A 139 5.37 17.63 -24.73
C THR A 139 6.22 16.59 -25.43
N SER A 140 6.36 15.39 -24.87
CA SER A 140 7.12 14.29 -25.48
C SER A 140 6.58 12.92 -25.05
N ALA A 141 6.88 11.87 -25.83
CA ALA A 141 6.49 10.50 -25.48
C ALA A 141 7.20 10.02 -24.21
N TYR A 142 8.43 10.47 -23.97
CA TYR A 142 9.16 10.25 -22.72
C TYR A 142 8.38 10.79 -21.50
N LEU A 143 7.97 12.07 -21.55
CA LEU A 143 7.20 12.70 -20.47
C LEU A 143 5.82 12.05 -20.29
N SER A 144 5.14 11.69 -21.38
CA SER A 144 3.87 10.94 -21.28
C SER A 144 4.03 9.63 -20.51
N ALA A 145 5.06 8.84 -20.82
CA ALA A 145 5.33 7.58 -20.12
C ALA A 145 5.74 7.79 -18.67
N PHE A 146 6.55 8.81 -18.38
CA PHE A 146 6.93 9.24 -17.04
C PHE A 146 5.69 9.59 -16.20
N PHE A 147 4.88 10.53 -16.67
CA PHE A 147 3.66 10.94 -15.96
C PHE A 147 2.69 9.78 -15.78
N ALA A 148 2.51 8.92 -16.78
CA ALA A 148 1.63 7.75 -16.65
C ALA A 148 2.10 6.80 -15.56
N LEU A 149 3.40 6.50 -15.48
CA LEU A 149 3.96 5.58 -14.49
C LEU A 149 3.89 6.16 -13.07
N VAL A 150 4.40 7.38 -12.88
CA VAL A 150 4.49 8.02 -11.56
C VAL A 150 3.09 8.40 -11.04
N ALA A 151 2.22 8.98 -11.89
CA ALA A 151 0.85 9.30 -11.49
C ALA A 151 0.02 8.05 -11.15
N THR A 152 0.21 6.94 -11.86
CA THR A 152 -0.45 5.68 -11.52
C THR A 152 0.01 5.19 -10.14
N HIS A 153 1.31 5.28 -9.84
CA HIS A 153 1.83 4.96 -8.50
C HIS A 153 1.21 5.87 -7.43
N GLY A 154 1.23 7.19 -7.63
CA GLY A 154 0.65 8.16 -6.69
C GLY A 154 -0.84 7.94 -6.46
N LEU A 155 -1.60 7.57 -7.51
CA LEU A 155 -3.02 7.22 -7.38
C LEU A 155 -3.22 5.99 -6.48
N HIS A 156 -2.35 4.97 -6.59
CA HIS A 156 -2.38 3.79 -5.72
C HIS A 156 -2.02 4.16 -4.28
N VAL A 157 -1.01 5.00 -4.04
CA VAL A 157 -0.68 5.49 -2.70
C VAL A 157 -1.84 6.29 -2.11
N ALA A 158 -2.47 7.17 -2.88
CA ALA A 158 -3.66 7.93 -2.44
C ALA A 158 -4.83 7.00 -2.06
N SER A 159 -5.10 5.97 -2.87
CA SER A 159 -6.13 4.97 -2.55
C SER A 159 -5.79 4.19 -1.27
N GLY A 160 -4.52 3.84 -1.07
CA GLY A 160 -4.00 3.22 0.14
C GLY A 160 -4.18 4.09 1.38
N LEU A 161 -3.95 5.41 1.27
CA LEU A 161 -4.19 6.36 2.36
C LEU A 161 -5.68 6.44 2.73
N ILE A 162 -6.57 6.48 1.74
CA ILE A 162 -8.03 6.45 1.99
C ILE A 162 -8.41 5.15 2.72
N TRP A 163 -7.90 4.01 2.25
CA TRP A 163 -8.16 2.73 2.91
C TRP A 163 -7.59 2.70 4.33
N MET A 164 -6.37 3.23 4.54
CA MET A 164 -5.74 3.34 5.86
C MET A 164 -6.59 4.18 6.82
N ALA A 165 -7.13 5.32 6.36
CA ALA A 165 -8.02 6.17 7.16
C ALA A 165 -9.29 5.41 7.59
N VAL A 166 -9.90 4.64 6.67
CA VAL A 166 -11.07 3.81 6.97
C VAL A 166 -10.73 2.73 8.00
N VAL A 167 -9.59 2.04 7.84
CA VAL A 167 -9.15 1.01 8.78
C VAL A 167 -8.85 1.60 10.16
N MET A 168 -8.17 2.76 10.23
CA MET A 168 -7.94 3.46 11.50
C MET A 168 -9.26 3.82 12.19
N HIS A 169 -10.23 4.34 11.44
CA HIS A 169 -11.56 4.64 11.99
C HIS A 169 -12.27 3.39 12.54
N GLN A 170 -12.16 2.25 11.84
CA GLN A 170 -12.75 0.99 12.28
C GLN A 170 -12.07 0.42 13.52
N VAL A 171 -10.73 0.47 13.59
CA VAL A 171 -9.97 0.04 14.78
C VAL A 171 -10.29 0.93 15.98
N TYR A 172 -10.43 2.25 15.76
CA TYR A 172 -10.83 3.19 16.81
C TYR A 172 -12.22 2.88 17.37
N ARG A 173 -13.20 2.55 16.49
CA ARG A 173 -14.61 2.32 16.90
C ARG A 173 -14.87 0.92 17.46
N ARG A 174 -14.20 -0.10 16.95
CA ARG A 174 -14.50 -1.52 17.21
C ARG A 174 -13.34 -2.30 17.83
N GLY A 175 -12.17 -1.67 18.02
CA GLY A 175 -10.96 -2.34 18.49
C GLY A 175 -10.38 -3.35 17.49
N LEU A 176 -9.46 -4.20 17.98
CA LEU A 176 -8.79 -5.25 17.20
C LEU A 176 -9.65 -6.51 17.13
N THR A 177 -10.72 -6.47 16.34
CA THR A 177 -11.51 -7.67 16.02
C THR A 177 -10.76 -8.53 14.98
N PRO A 178 -11.03 -9.85 14.86
CA PRO A 178 -10.41 -10.70 13.84
C PRO A 178 -10.53 -10.13 12.42
N THR A 179 -11.68 -9.52 12.11
CA THR A 179 -11.91 -8.84 10.82
C THR A 179 -10.98 -7.62 10.63
N ASN A 180 -10.77 -6.81 11.66
CA ASN A 180 -9.89 -5.65 11.60
C ASN A 180 -8.42 -6.07 11.50
N ILE A 181 -8.02 -7.14 12.18
CA ILE A 181 -6.69 -7.74 12.08
C ILE A 181 -6.41 -8.14 10.62
N THR A 182 -7.34 -8.87 9.98
CA THR A 182 -7.21 -9.24 8.56
C THR A 182 -7.09 -8.01 7.65
N ARG A 183 -7.88 -6.94 7.91
CA ARG A 183 -7.81 -5.70 7.12
C ARG A 183 -6.48 -4.97 7.27
N VAL A 184 -5.94 -4.87 8.48
CA VAL A 184 -4.60 -4.29 8.72
C VAL A 184 -3.53 -5.12 8.02
N SER A 185 -3.63 -6.45 8.05
CA SER A 185 -2.68 -7.34 7.36
C SER A 185 -2.75 -7.20 5.83
N CYS A 186 -3.95 -7.14 5.24
CA CYS A 186 -4.10 -6.92 3.80
C CYS A 186 -3.56 -5.55 3.37
N LEU A 187 -3.85 -4.50 4.15
CA LEU A 187 -3.33 -3.16 3.90
C LEU A 187 -1.80 -3.10 4.06
N SER A 188 -1.21 -3.89 4.99
CA SER A 188 0.24 -4.03 5.12
C SER A 188 0.89 -4.57 3.85
N LEU A 189 0.32 -5.65 3.28
CA LEU A 189 0.81 -6.23 2.02
C LEU A 189 0.75 -5.22 0.87
N PHE A 190 -0.36 -4.48 0.77
CA PHE A 190 -0.54 -3.43 -0.23
C PHE A 190 0.48 -2.29 -0.05
N TRP A 191 0.67 -1.79 1.17
CA TRP A 191 1.59 -0.69 1.45
C TRP A 191 3.05 -1.05 1.12
N HIS A 192 3.52 -2.21 1.57
CA HIS A 192 4.89 -2.66 1.27
C HIS A 192 5.09 -2.98 -0.22
N PHE A 193 4.05 -3.45 -0.92
CA PHE A 193 4.11 -3.61 -2.37
C PHE A 193 4.30 -2.26 -3.08
N LEU A 194 3.58 -1.21 -2.66
CA LEU A 194 3.76 0.14 -3.21
C LEU A 194 5.17 0.69 -2.96
N ASP A 195 5.72 0.49 -1.76
CA ASP A 195 7.10 0.88 -1.46
C ASP A 195 8.11 0.18 -2.40
N LEU A 196 7.90 -1.10 -2.69
CA LEU A 196 8.74 -1.85 -3.62
C LEU A 196 8.63 -1.29 -5.04
N VAL A 197 7.42 -0.99 -5.50
CA VAL A 197 7.20 -0.34 -6.81
C VAL A 197 7.89 1.01 -6.86
N TRP A 198 7.82 1.82 -5.78
CA TRP A 198 8.51 3.11 -5.71
C TRP A 198 10.04 2.98 -5.82
N ILE A 199 10.64 2.00 -5.15
CA ILE A 199 12.09 1.74 -5.29
C ILE A 199 12.44 1.43 -6.76
N CYS A 200 11.59 0.69 -7.48
CA CYS A 200 11.76 0.46 -8.91
C CYS A 200 11.61 1.77 -9.71
N VAL A 201 10.61 2.60 -9.41
CA VAL A 201 10.43 3.91 -10.06
C VAL A 201 11.67 4.80 -9.81
N PHE A 202 12.10 4.92 -8.57
CA PHE A 202 13.29 5.68 -8.22
C PHE A 202 14.52 5.22 -9.01
N THR A 203 14.75 3.90 -9.06
CA THR A 203 15.95 3.34 -9.70
C THR A 203 15.90 3.48 -11.23
N PHE A 204 14.80 3.05 -11.86
CA PHE A 204 14.72 2.98 -13.33
C PHE A 204 14.38 4.32 -13.98
N VAL A 205 13.64 5.18 -13.30
CA VAL A 205 13.18 6.45 -13.88
C VAL A 205 14.10 7.59 -13.48
N TYR A 206 14.31 7.78 -12.19
CA TYR A 206 15.07 8.93 -11.70
C TYR A 206 16.58 8.68 -11.73
N LEU A 207 17.06 7.56 -11.19
CA LEU A 207 18.50 7.32 -11.08
C LEU A 207 19.12 7.05 -12.47
N ILE A 208 18.56 6.15 -13.27
CA ILE A 208 19.08 5.86 -14.61
C ILE A 208 18.83 7.05 -15.56
N GLY A 209 17.69 7.75 -15.43
CA GLY A 209 17.37 8.93 -16.23
C GLY A 209 18.25 10.15 -15.94
N ALA A 210 18.95 10.18 -14.79
CA ALA A 210 19.88 11.24 -14.40
C ALA A 210 21.31 11.04 -14.91
N PHE A 211 21.66 9.85 -15.45
CA PHE A 211 22.97 9.52 -16.02
C PHE A 211 22.91 9.41 -17.54
#